data_1d66b3c54d61ff6d27162093802e381b
#
_entry.id   1d66b3c54d61ff6d27162093802e381b
#
_cell.length_a   1.000
_cell.length_b   1.000
_cell.length_c   1.000
_cell.angle_alpha   90.00
_cell.angle_beta   90.00
_cell.angle_gamma   90.00
#
_symmetry.space_group_name_H-M   'P 1'
#
loop_
_entity.id
_entity.type
_entity.pdbx_description
1 polymer ?
#
loop_
_entity_poly.entity_id
_entity_poly.type
_entity_poly.pdbx_seq_one_letter_code
_entity_poly.pdbx_strand_id
1 'polypeptide(L)'
;QACIKRGMAKITYGTGCFALVNTGKQKVRSKSDLLTTPAYRIDGQTNYAIEGSIFTAGSSIKWLRDSLGLIASSEETEKRAIRVNGDTRGVYIVPAFTGLGAPYWRPKVRGFVSGLTLETNADHLSTAVLQSVAFQTYDLLEAMVADGILPNIVRIDGGMAANNWFCQFLTDILDIVVERPQVIETTVRGAAYLALKGAAAIDEFDDIAQVWSLDRRFEPRMPEGDR
;
A
#
# COMPACT_ATOMS: atom_id res chain seq x y z
N GLN A 1 -0.48 7.36 -10.67
CA GLN A 1 0.85 6.74 -10.45
C GLN A 1 1.62 6.48 -11.76
N ALA A 2 1.01 6.71 -12.94
CA ALA A 2 1.62 6.43 -14.24
C ALA A 2 2.18 4.99 -14.37
N CYS A 3 1.52 4.00 -13.75
CA CYS A 3 1.86 2.58 -13.87
C CYS A 3 1.26 2.00 -15.15
N ILE A 4 1.66 2.55 -16.30
CA ILE A 4 1.08 2.25 -17.63
C ILE A 4 1.70 1.05 -18.33
N LYS A 5 2.86 0.59 -17.87
CA LYS A 5 3.55 -0.57 -18.46
C LYS A 5 3.29 -1.84 -17.66
N ARG A 6 3.29 -2.99 -18.36
CA ARG A 6 3.17 -4.31 -17.73
C ARG A 6 4.25 -4.49 -16.66
N GLY A 7 3.87 -5.05 -15.50
CA GLY A 7 4.74 -5.28 -14.35
C GLY A 7 4.90 -4.07 -13.43
N MET A 8 4.41 -2.89 -13.80
CA MET A 8 4.38 -1.76 -12.88
C MET A 8 3.28 -1.94 -11.84
N ALA A 9 3.62 -1.69 -10.59
CA ALA A 9 2.72 -1.80 -9.47
C ALA A 9 2.43 -0.43 -8.84
N LYS A 10 1.20 -0.25 -8.39
CA LYS A 10 0.81 0.87 -7.53
C LYS A 10 0.10 0.37 -6.29
N ILE A 11 0.33 1.01 -5.16
CA ILE A 11 -0.39 0.74 -3.92
C ILE A 11 -0.87 2.06 -3.32
N THR A 12 -2.19 2.17 -3.14
CA THR A 12 -2.83 3.35 -2.54
C THR A 12 -3.21 3.06 -1.11
N TYR A 13 -2.62 3.79 -0.15
CA TYR A 13 -2.89 3.68 1.28
C TYR A 13 -3.86 4.77 1.74
N GLY A 14 -5.15 4.50 1.58
CA GLY A 14 -6.26 5.31 2.11
C GLY A 14 -6.82 4.75 3.42
N THR A 15 -8.14 4.70 3.57
CA THR A 15 -8.85 4.02 4.69
C THR A 15 -8.45 2.55 4.75
N GLY A 16 -8.51 1.86 3.62
CA GLY A 16 -7.89 0.57 3.34
C GLY A 16 -6.70 0.76 2.40
N CYS A 17 -6.23 -0.34 1.84
CA CYS A 17 -5.15 -0.34 0.87
C CYS A 17 -5.58 -1.11 -0.39
N PHE A 18 -5.22 -0.58 -1.55
CA PHE A 18 -5.48 -1.19 -2.85
C PHE A 18 -4.18 -1.29 -3.64
N ALA A 19 -3.75 -2.53 -3.86
CA ALA A 19 -2.58 -2.83 -4.69
C ALA A 19 -3.03 -3.32 -6.07
N LEU A 20 -2.46 -2.74 -7.11
CA LEU A 20 -2.71 -3.11 -8.50
C LEU A 20 -1.38 -3.31 -9.22
N VAL A 21 -1.27 -4.41 -9.96
CA VAL A 21 -0.14 -4.65 -10.87
C VAL A 21 -0.67 -4.75 -12.29
N ASN A 22 -0.13 -3.91 -13.18
CA ASN A 22 -0.52 -3.86 -14.59
C ASN A 22 -0.08 -5.15 -15.32
N THR A 23 -1.03 -5.88 -15.89
CA THR A 23 -0.78 -7.11 -16.67
C THR A 23 -0.80 -6.86 -18.18
N GLY A 24 -0.95 -5.60 -18.61
CA GLY A 24 -1.07 -5.21 -20.01
C GLY A 24 -2.38 -5.69 -20.62
N LYS A 25 -2.32 -6.17 -21.86
CA LYS A 25 -3.50 -6.67 -22.58
C LYS A 25 -3.94 -8.07 -22.12
N GLN A 26 -3.19 -8.71 -21.24
CA GLN A 26 -3.49 -10.06 -20.76
C GLN A 26 -4.46 -10.02 -19.59
N LYS A 27 -5.60 -10.68 -19.75
CA LYS A 27 -6.54 -10.95 -18.67
C LYS A 27 -6.04 -12.17 -17.89
N VAL A 28 -5.20 -11.94 -16.89
CA VAL A 28 -4.64 -12.99 -16.02
C VAL A 28 -5.72 -13.42 -15.03
N ARG A 29 -5.98 -14.73 -14.95
CA ARG A 29 -6.84 -15.29 -13.89
C ARG A 29 -5.97 -15.63 -12.70
N SER A 30 -6.24 -15.02 -11.56
CA SER A 30 -5.57 -15.32 -10.30
C SER A 30 -5.91 -16.74 -9.83
N LYS A 31 -4.92 -17.41 -9.23
CA LYS A 31 -5.07 -18.67 -8.48
C LYS A 31 -4.98 -18.43 -6.96
N SER A 32 -4.65 -17.21 -6.58
CA SER A 32 -4.42 -16.77 -5.20
C SER A 32 -5.56 -15.86 -4.69
N ASP A 33 -6.78 -16.05 -5.21
CA ASP A 33 -7.98 -15.31 -4.82
C ASP A 33 -7.88 -13.78 -4.98
N LEU A 34 -7.06 -13.32 -5.96
CA LEU A 34 -6.98 -11.91 -6.33
C LEU A 34 -7.97 -11.58 -7.45
N LEU A 35 -8.30 -10.30 -7.60
CA LEU A 35 -9.24 -9.84 -8.61
C LEU A 35 -8.51 -9.50 -9.91
N THR A 36 -9.09 -9.86 -11.04
CA THR A 36 -8.69 -9.34 -12.36
C THR A 36 -9.61 -8.20 -12.72
N THR A 37 -9.08 -7.01 -12.90
CA THR A 37 -9.85 -5.80 -13.20
C THR A 37 -9.35 -5.11 -14.48
N PRO A 38 -10.21 -4.40 -15.24
CA PRO A 38 -9.75 -3.45 -16.24
C PRO A 38 -9.04 -2.29 -15.53
N ALA A 39 -7.73 -2.10 -15.79
CA ALA A 39 -6.98 -0.99 -15.24
C ALA A 39 -7.38 0.34 -15.89
N TYR A 40 -7.46 0.34 -17.23
CA TYR A 40 -7.95 1.46 -18.03
C TYR A 40 -8.30 1.00 -19.45
N ARG A 41 -9.11 1.80 -20.14
CA ARG A 41 -9.43 1.59 -21.56
C ARG A 41 -9.23 2.89 -22.32
N ILE A 42 -8.37 2.86 -23.35
CA ILE A 42 -8.02 4.02 -24.16
C ILE A 42 -8.02 3.58 -25.62
N ASP A 43 -8.59 4.39 -26.49
CA ASP A 43 -8.69 4.14 -27.95
C ASP A 43 -9.21 2.71 -28.29
N GLY A 44 -10.19 2.27 -27.52
CA GLY A 44 -10.80 0.94 -27.68
C GLY A 44 -9.98 -0.22 -27.09
N GLN A 45 -8.74 0.01 -26.65
CA GLN A 45 -7.87 -1.02 -26.06
C GLN A 45 -7.98 -1.04 -24.52
N THR A 46 -8.22 -2.22 -23.97
CA THR A 46 -8.26 -2.44 -22.52
C THR A 46 -6.95 -3.01 -22.04
N ASN A 47 -6.38 -2.37 -21.00
CA ASN A 47 -5.32 -2.93 -20.18
C ASN A 47 -5.91 -3.45 -18.87
N TYR A 48 -5.37 -4.56 -18.39
CA TYR A 48 -5.84 -5.24 -17.20
C TYR A 48 -4.84 -5.09 -16.06
N ALA A 49 -5.31 -5.30 -14.85
CA ALA A 49 -4.49 -5.42 -13.66
C ALA A 49 -4.97 -6.60 -12.81
N ILE A 50 -4.06 -7.17 -12.04
CA ILE A 50 -4.39 -7.95 -10.84
C ILE A 50 -4.52 -6.97 -9.70
N GLU A 51 -5.59 -7.10 -8.94
CA GLU A 51 -5.94 -6.23 -7.83
C GLU A 51 -6.13 -7.04 -6.55
N GLY A 52 -5.59 -6.53 -5.46
CA GLY A 52 -5.89 -7.00 -4.12
C GLY A 52 -6.17 -5.85 -3.18
N SER A 53 -7.06 -6.08 -2.20
CA SER A 53 -7.48 -5.05 -1.25
C SER A 53 -7.25 -5.50 0.19
N ILE A 54 -6.69 -4.61 0.99
CA ILE A 54 -6.58 -4.71 2.45
C ILE A 54 -7.64 -3.77 3.04
N PHE A 55 -8.54 -4.30 3.86
CA PHE A 55 -9.69 -3.52 4.33
C PHE A 55 -9.31 -2.43 5.33
N THR A 56 -8.23 -2.64 6.08
CA THR A 56 -7.82 -1.74 7.16
C THR A 56 -6.36 -1.32 6.98
N ALA A 57 -6.14 -0.05 6.61
CA ALA A 57 -4.81 0.58 6.53
C ALA A 57 -4.83 1.89 7.32
N GLY A 58 -5.05 3.03 6.72
CA GLY A 58 -5.14 4.32 7.42
C GLY A 58 -6.26 4.38 8.47
N SER A 59 -7.29 3.53 8.35
CA SER A 59 -8.31 3.37 9.39
C SER A 59 -7.76 2.83 10.72
N SER A 60 -6.66 2.08 10.71
CA SER A 60 -6.00 1.63 11.94
C SER A 60 -5.31 2.79 12.68
N ILE A 61 -4.77 3.75 11.94
CA ILE A 61 -4.22 4.98 12.52
C ILE A 61 -5.34 5.86 13.09
N LYS A 62 -6.47 5.99 12.37
CA LYS A 62 -7.65 6.68 12.89
C LYS A 62 -8.15 6.02 14.17
N TRP A 63 -8.16 4.70 14.25
CA TRP A 63 -8.54 3.97 15.45
C TRP A 63 -7.63 4.31 16.65
N LEU A 64 -6.29 4.39 16.47
CA LEU A 64 -5.38 4.84 17.52
C LEU A 64 -5.71 6.26 18.00
N ARG A 65 -6.09 7.15 17.09
CA ARG A 65 -6.39 8.55 17.38
C ARG A 65 -7.77 8.72 17.98
N ASP A 66 -8.80 8.28 17.26
CA ASP A 66 -10.20 8.66 17.53
C ASP A 66 -10.85 7.76 18.57
N SER A 67 -10.47 6.47 18.62
CA SER A 67 -11.08 5.50 19.53
C SER A 67 -10.25 5.27 20.79
N LEU A 68 -8.92 5.18 20.66
CA LEU A 68 -8.05 4.92 21.80
C LEU A 68 -7.46 6.18 22.42
N GLY A 69 -7.41 7.32 21.70
CA GLY A 69 -6.81 8.56 22.17
C GLY A 69 -5.29 8.44 22.41
N LEU A 70 -4.61 7.48 21.76
CA LEU A 70 -3.19 7.24 21.97
C LEU A 70 -2.30 8.23 21.21
N ILE A 71 -2.80 8.85 20.16
CA ILE A 71 -2.11 9.85 19.34
C ILE A 71 -3.04 11.05 19.11
N ALA A 72 -2.49 12.24 18.98
CA ALA A 72 -3.27 13.43 18.65
C ALA A 72 -3.42 13.64 17.13
N SER A 73 -2.42 13.18 16.36
CA SER A 73 -2.43 13.28 14.90
C SER A 73 -1.78 12.06 14.26
N SER A 74 -2.05 11.84 12.95
CA SER A 74 -1.48 10.72 12.20
C SER A 74 0.05 10.79 12.09
N GLU A 75 0.60 12.00 12.05
CA GLU A 75 2.04 12.27 11.96
C GLU A 75 2.80 11.84 13.22
N GLU A 76 2.13 11.75 14.36
CA GLU A 76 2.76 11.22 15.58
C GLU A 76 3.21 9.78 15.45
N THR A 77 2.57 8.99 14.61
CA THR A 77 2.94 7.58 14.42
C THR A 77 4.38 7.42 13.93
N GLU A 78 4.83 8.30 13.03
CA GLU A 78 6.23 8.32 12.58
C GLU A 78 7.20 8.61 13.72
N LYS A 79 6.92 9.66 14.50
CA LYS A 79 7.76 10.06 15.64
C LYS A 79 7.84 8.95 16.68
N ARG A 80 6.74 8.24 16.94
CA ARG A 80 6.65 7.14 17.89
C ARG A 80 7.46 5.93 17.43
N ALA A 81 7.33 5.55 16.15
CA ALA A 81 8.11 4.45 15.57
C ALA A 81 9.62 4.74 15.57
N ILE A 82 10.03 5.98 15.29
CA ILE A 82 11.43 6.41 15.38
C ILE A 82 11.93 6.33 16.83
N ARG A 83 11.12 6.75 17.81
CA ARG A 83 11.52 6.77 19.23
C ARG A 83 11.85 5.38 19.76
N VAL A 84 11.14 4.36 19.33
CA VAL A 84 11.39 2.96 19.71
C VAL A 84 12.25 2.22 18.69
N ASN A 85 12.80 2.92 17.70
CA ASN A 85 13.60 2.34 16.62
C ASN A 85 12.91 1.14 15.92
N GLY A 86 11.59 1.21 15.78
CA GLY A 86 10.80 0.13 15.19
C GLY A 86 10.54 -1.08 16.09
N ASP A 87 11.10 -1.10 17.31
CA ASP A 87 10.90 -2.20 18.25
C ASP A 87 9.50 -2.14 18.87
N THR A 88 8.70 -3.17 18.62
CA THR A 88 7.37 -3.34 19.22
C THR A 88 7.39 -4.14 20.52
N ARG A 89 8.57 -4.65 20.94
CA ARG A 89 8.74 -5.59 22.05
C ARG A 89 7.86 -6.82 21.93
N GLY A 90 7.73 -7.35 20.71
CA GLY A 90 6.93 -8.54 20.42
C GLY A 90 5.41 -8.27 20.36
N VAL A 91 4.98 -7.01 20.33
CA VAL A 91 3.57 -6.69 20.08
C VAL A 91 3.26 -6.82 18.59
N TYR A 92 2.29 -7.65 18.28
CA TYR A 92 1.74 -7.81 16.93
C TYR A 92 0.27 -7.45 16.90
N ILE A 93 -0.14 -6.82 15.80
CA ILE A 93 -1.54 -6.43 15.57
C ILE A 93 -2.01 -7.01 14.25
N VAL A 94 -3.17 -7.68 14.27
CA VAL A 94 -3.92 -8.02 13.05
C VAL A 94 -5.11 -7.06 12.99
N PRO A 95 -5.08 -6.03 12.13
CA PRO A 95 -6.09 -4.97 12.13
C PRO A 95 -7.34 -5.37 11.33
N ALA A 96 -7.89 -6.55 11.60
CA ALA A 96 -9.08 -7.09 10.94
C ALA A 96 -10.38 -6.47 11.48
N PHE A 97 -10.44 -5.14 11.67
CA PHE A 97 -11.58 -4.45 12.29
C PHE A 97 -12.88 -4.64 11.52
N THR A 98 -12.79 -4.77 10.20
CA THR A 98 -13.90 -5.06 9.28
C THR A 98 -13.73 -6.39 8.55
N GLY A 99 -12.92 -7.29 9.10
CA GLY A 99 -12.50 -8.53 8.46
C GLY A 99 -11.17 -8.39 7.72
N LEU A 100 -10.74 -9.48 7.06
CA LEU A 100 -9.56 -9.51 6.20
C LEU A 100 -10.00 -9.57 4.72
N GLY A 101 -9.38 -8.73 3.90
CA GLY A 101 -9.53 -8.73 2.45
C GLY A 101 -8.65 -9.79 1.76
N ALA A 102 -8.16 -9.47 0.58
CA ALA A 102 -7.25 -10.34 -0.17
C ALA A 102 -5.93 -10.58 0.60
N PRO A 103 -5.32 -11.77 0.46
CA PRO A 103 -5.82 -12.95 -0.24
C PRO A 103 -6.77 -13.82 0.58
N TYR A 104 -7.04 -13.48 1.82
CA TYR A 104 -7.72 -14.31 2.81
C TYR A 104 -9.24 -14.37 2.68
N TRP A 105 -9.88 -13.25 2.33
CA TRP A 105 -11.33 -13.08 2.22
C TRP A 105 -12.11 -13.62 3.43
N ARG A 106 -11.69 -13.16 4.65
CA ARG A 106 -12.30 -13.55 5.92
C ARG A 106 -13.14 -12.41 6.54
N PRO A 107 -14.37 -12.18 6.10
CA PRO A 107 -15.16 -11.01 6.53
C PRO A 107 -15.61 -11.09 8.00
N LYS A 108 -15.63 -12.28 8.60
CA LYS A 108 -16.11 -12.49 9.97
C LYS A 108 -15.04 -12.41 11.06
N VAL A 109 -13.74 -12.45 10.70
CA VAL A 109 -12.65 -12.27 11.67
C VAL A 109 -12.62 -10.84 12.19
N ARG A 110 -12.04 -10.65 13.37
CA ARG A 110 -11.89 -9.32 13.98
C ARG A 110 -10.45 -9.09 14.39
N GLY A 111 -10.14 -7.83 14.71
CA GLY A 111 -8.81 -7.41 15.10
C GLY A 111 -8.29 -8.17 16.31
N PHE A 112 -6.99 -8.37 16.34
CA PHE A 112 -6.29 -9.10 17.38
C PHE A 112 -5.00 -8.38 17.74
N VAL A 113 -4.67 -8.32 19.03
CA VAL A 113 -3.42 -7.81 19.56
C VAL A 113 -2.76 -8.90 20.39
N SER A 114 -1.49 -9.18 20.18
CA SER A 114 -0.70 -10.17 20.89
C SER A 114 0.57 -9.55 21.45
N GLY A 115 1.20 -10.21 22.42
CA GLY A 115 2.51 -9.83 22.94
C GLY A 115 2.49 -8.67 23.95
N LEU A 116 1.34 -8.30 24.50
CA LEU A 116 1.25 -7.23 25.50
C LEU A 116 1.95 -7.63 26.82
N THR A 117 2.74 -6.71 27.36
CA THR A 117 3.37 -6.79 28.66
C THR A 117 3.12 -5.50 29.44
N LEU A 118 3.51 -5.46 30.71
CA LEU A 118 3.42 -4.23 31.51
C LEU A 118 4.32 -3.08 30.98
N GLU A 119 5.30 -3.38 30.15
CA GLU A 119 6.17 -2.40 29.51
C GLU A 119 5.64 -1.87 28.19
N THR A 120 4.57 -2.49 27.66
CA THR A 120 3.95 -2.04 26.41
C THR A 120 3.32 -0.66 26.59
N ASN A 121 3.67 0.27 25.72
CA ASN A 121 3.17 1.64 25.76
C ASN A 121 2.61 2.07 24.39
N ALA A 122 2.16 3.32 24.32
CA ALA A 122 1.55 3.87 23.10
C ALA A 122 2.51 3.90 21.89
N ASP A 123 3.83 4.01 22.12
CA ASP A 123 4.83 4.01 21.04
C ASP A 123 4.93 2.62 20.40
N HIS A 124 4.97 1.56 21.22
CA HIS A 124 4.98 0.17 20.74
C HIS A 124 3.70 -0.18 19.96
N LEU A 125 2.52 0.20 20.49
CA LEU A 125 1.23 -0.03 19.81
C LEU A 125 1.13 0.75 18.48
N SER A 126 1.57 2.01 18.45
CA SER A 126 1.57 2.82 17.23
C SER A 126 2.49 2.24 16.17
N THR A 127 3.66 1.75 16.57
CA THR A 127 4.63 1.08 15.70
C THR A 127 4.06 -0.22 15.16
N ALA A 128 3.46 -1.06 16.02
CA ALA A 128 2.86 -2.32 15.62
C ALA A 128 1.69 -2.12 14.62
N VAL A 129 0.92 -1.02 14.74
CA VAL A 129 -0.10 -0.65 13.75
C VAL A 129 0.53 -0.35 12.38
N LEU A 130 1.62 0.42 12.32
CA LEU A 130 2.31 0.68 11.04
C LEU A 130 2.87 -0.61 10.43
N GLN A 131 3.52 -1.43 11.24
CA GLN A 131 4.08 -2.72 10.80
C GLN A 131 2.99 -3.66 10.29
N SER A 132 1.83 -3.71 10.94
CA SER A 132 0.73 -4.59 10.55
C SER A 132 0.22 -4.33 9.13
N VAL A 133 0.23 -3.06 8.69
CA VAL A 133 -0.14 -2.71 7.31
C VAL A 133 0.92 -3.16 6.32
N ALA A 134 2.21 -3.03 6.67
CA ALA A 134 3.30 -3.51 5.83
C ALA A 134 3.28 -5.04 5.69
N PHE A 135 3.05 -5.77 6.76
CA PHE A 135 2.93 -7.24 6.74
C PHE A 135 1.74 -7.72 5.88
N GLN A 136 0.57 -7.10 6.01
CA GLN A 136 -0.56 -7.43 5.12
C GLN A 136 -0.25 -7.11 3.64
N THR A 137 0.53 -6.04 3.40
CA THR A 137 0.97 -5.72 2.03
C THR A 137 1.93 -6.77 1.51
N TYR A 138 2.82 -7.29 2.36
CA TYR A 138 3.71 -8.39 2.01
C TYR A 138 2.90 -9.64 1.62
N ASP A 139 1.96 -10.09 2.45
CA ASP A 139 1.10 -11.24 2.16
C ASP A 139 0.37 -11.07 0.82
N LEU A 140 -0.09 -9.85 0.53
CA LEU A 140 -0.78 -9.55 -0.71
C LEU A 140 0.15 -9.63 -1.93
N LEU A 141 1.37 -9.12 -1.83
CA LEU A 141 2.35 -9.21 -2.91
C LEU A 141 2.86 -10.64 -3.11
N GLU A 142 3.04 -11.41 -2.04
CA GLU A 142 3.36 -12.85 -2.13
C GLU A 142 2.28 -13.60 -2.92
N ALA A 143 1.01 -13.30 -2.69
CA ALA A 143 -0.08 -13.88 -3.48
C ALA A 143 0.00 -13.49 -4.97
N MET A 144 0.43 -12.25 -5.29
CA MET A 144 0.67 -11.83 -6.67
C MET A 144 1.86 -12.54 -7.30
N VAL A 145 2.95 -12.74 -6.53
CA VAL A 145 4.13 -13.50 -6.96
C VAL A 145 3.76 -14.96 -7.25
N ALA A 146 2.93 -15.58 -6.41
CA ALA A 146 2.43 -16.94 -6.63
C ALA A 146 1.61 -17.07 -7.92
N ASP A 147 0.99 -15.99 -8.39
CA ASP A 147 0.32 -15.90 -9.69
C ASP A 147 1.28 -15.59 -10.86
N GLY A 148 2.58 -15.52 -10.60
CA GLY A 148 3.62 -15.22 -11.60
C GLY A 148 3.73 -13.74 -11.95
N ILE A 149 3.29 -12.86 -11.05
CA ILE A 149 3.32 -11.41 -11.23
C ILE A 149 4.30 -10.81 -10.22
N LEU A 150 5.51 -10.51 -10.65
CA LEU A 150 6.55 -9.91 -9.83
C LEU A 150 6.73 -8.44 -10.22
N PRO A 151 6.31 -7.48 -9.38
CA PRO A 151 6.67 -6.09 -9.59
C PRO A 151 8.13 -5.85 -9.19
N ASN A 152 8.85 -5.08 -9.99
CA ASN A 152 10.22 -4.69 -9.69
C ASN A 152 10.32 -3.31 -9.00
N ILE A 153 9.30 -2.50 -9.12
CA ILE A 153 9.14 -1.20 -8.46
C ILE A 153 7.69 -1.05 -8.05
N VAL A 154 7.48 -0.61 -6.83
CA VAL A 154 6.15 -0.30 -6.30
C VAL A 154 6.02 1.21 -6.11
N ARG A 155 5.04 1.83 -6.75
CA ARG A 155 4.69 3.23 -6.53
C ARG A 155 3.58 3.34 -5.51
N ILE A 156 3.79 4.13 -4.47
CA ILE A 156 2.83 4.29 -3.38
C ILE A 156 2.22 5.68 -3.34
N ASP A 157 0.97 5.78 -2.87
CA ASP A 157 0.27 7.04 -2.63
C ASP A 157 -0.73 6.92 -1.48
N GLY A 158 -1.49 8.00 -1.25
CA GLY A 158 -2.43 8.10 -0.15
C GLY A 158 -1.79 8.58 1.15
N GLY A 159 -2.63 8.79 2.17
CA GLY A 159 -2.22 9.48 3.40
C GLY A 159 -1.06 8.82 4.15
N MET A 160 -0.99 7.48 4.19
CA MET A 160 0.11 6.80 4.89
C MET A 160 1.46 6.93 4.16
N ALA A 161 1.45 7.21 2.85
CA ALA A 161 2.68 7.41 2.08
C ALA A 161 3.46 8.67 2.53
N ALA A 162 2.83 9.59 3.25
CA ALA A 162 3.51 10.74 3.87
C ALA A 162 4.48 10.35 4.98
N ASN A 163 4.28 9.20 5.64
CA ASN A 163 5.10 8.69 6.73
C ASN A 163 6.37 8.00 6.19
N ASN A 164 7.55 8.62 6.38
CA ASN A 164 8.81 8.10 5.83
C ASN A 164 9.26 6.81 6.53
N TRP A 165 8.99 6.69 7.84
CA TRP A 165 9.32 5.47 8.57
C TRP A 165 8.52 4.29 8.01
N PHE A 166 7.20 4.46 7.81
CA PHE A 166 6.35 3.44 7.19
C PHE A 166 6.84 3.07 5.80
N CYS A 167 7.16 4.06 4.95
CA CYS A 167 7.64 3.79 3.60
C CYS A 167 8.95 3.00 3.59
N GLN A 168 9.88 3.30 4.51
CA GLN A 168 11.13 2.55 4.63
C GLN A 168 10.88 1.13 5.15
N PHE A 169 10.10 0.98 6.22
CA PHE A 169 9.77 -0.33 6.76
C PHE A 169 9.03 -1.21 5.74
N LEU A 170 8.08 -0.63 5.00
CA LEU A 170 7.42 -1.32 3.90
C LEU A 170 8.42 -1.81 2.85
N THR A 171 9.34 -0.94 2.42
CA THR A 171 10.40 -1.25 1.47
C THR A 171 11.27 -2.40 1.95
N ASP A 172 11.64 -2.37 3.22
CA ASP A 172 12.49 -3.39 3.87
C ASP A 172 11.79 -4.75 3.94
N ILE A 173 10.51 -4.79 4.34
CA ILE A 173 9.71 -6.03 4.42
C ILE A 173 9.43 -6.61 3.03
N LEU A 174 9.15 -5.77 2.04
CA LEU A 174 8.87 -6.23 0.67
C LEU A 174 10.11 -6.66 -0.10
N ASP A 175 11.30 -6.22 0.32
CA ASP A 175 12.56 -6.33 -0.45
C ASP A 175 12.45 -5.79 -1.89
N ILE A 176 11.63 -4.77 -2.08
CA ILE A 176 11.35 -4.14 -3.37
C ILE A 176 11.50 -2.64 -3.23
N VAL A 177 12.07 -1.99 -4.25
CA VAL A 177 12.15 -0.53 -4.30
C VAL A 177 10.76 0.09 -4.29
N VAL A 178 10.55 1.04 -3.37
CA VAL A 178 9.30 1.80 -3.24
C VAL A 178 9.54 3.25 -3.67
N GLU A 179 8.71 3.76 -4.56
CA GLU A 179 8.74 5.14 -5.05
C GLU A 179 7.49 5.91 -4.60
N ARG A 180 7.71 7.11 -4.04
CA ARG A 180 6.65 8.04 -3.68
C ARG A 180 6.66 9.23 -4.61
N PRO A 181 5.50 9.65 -5.19
CA PRO A 181 5.41 10.86 -5.99
C PRO A 181 5.38 12.12 -5.13
N GLN A 182 5.72 13.28 -5.73
CA GLN A 182 5.59 14.58 -5.06
C GLN A 182 4.15 14.90 -4.66
N VAL A 183 3.17 14.43 -5.44
CA VAL A 183 1.76 14.59 -5.13
C VAL A 183 1.17 13.23 -4.83
N ILE A 184 0.82 13.00 -3.56
CA ILE A 184 0.31 11.72 -3.06
C ILE A 184 -1.20 11.48 -3.34
N GLU A 185 -1.94 12.49 -3.82
CA GLU A 185 -3.35 12.38 -4.23
C GLU A 185 -3.44 12.02 -5.72
N THR A 186 -2.96 10.83 -6.09
CA THR A 186 -2.83 10.44 -7.50
C THR A 186 -4.11 9.94 -8.12
N THR A 187 -5.09 9.50 -7.34
CA THR A 187 -6.39 9.00 -7.87
C THR A 187 -7.15 10.10 -8.59
N VAL A 188 -7.28 11.27 -7.98
CA VAL A 188 -7.94 12.44 -8.59
C VAL A 188 -7.18 12.89 -9.84
N ARG A 189 -5.85 12.93 -9.78
CA ARG A 189 -5.01 13.28 -10.94
C ARG A 189 -5.21 12.31 -12.10
N GLY A 190 -5.29 11.01 -11.84
CA GLY A 190 -5.56 10.01 -12.86
C GLY A 190 -6.89 10.23 -13.57
N ALA A 191 -7.95 10.50 -12.81
CA ALA A 191 -9.26 10.84 -13.36
C ALA A 191 -9.21 12.11 -14.21
N ALA A 192 -8.50 13.16 -13.75
CA ALA A 192 -8.33 14.41 -14.49
C ALA A 192 -7.58 14.18 -15.82
N TYR A 193 -6.53 13.39 -15.83
CA TYR A 193 -5.78 13.07 -17.06
C TYR A 193 -6.63 12.31 -18.07
N LEU A 194 -7.45 11.35 -17.62
CA LEU A 194 -8.36 10.63 -18.51
C LEU A 194 -9.42 11.57 -19.08
N ALA A 195 -9.93 12.52 -18.29
CA ALA A 195 -10.86 13.55 -18.76
C ALA A 195 -10.22 14.46 -19.82
N LEU A 196 -8.96 14.93 -19.58
CA LEU A 196 -8.22 15.75 -20.53
C LEU A 196 -7.95 14.99 -21.84
N LYS A 197 -7.60 13.71 -21.78
CA LYS A 197 -7.47 12.85 -22.97
C LYS A 197 -8.80 12.72 -23.72
N GLY A 198 -9.88 12.50 -23.00
CA GLY A 198 -11.24 12.43 -23.61
C GLY A 198 -11.69 13.74 -24.26
N ALA A 199 -11.22 14.88 -23.76
CA ALA A 199 -11.45 16.20 -24.33
C ALA A 199 -10.47 16.59 -25.44
N ALA A 200 -9.57 15.67 -25.87
CA ALA A 200 -8.49 15.92 -26.82
C ALA A 200 -7.55 17.08 -26.43
N ALA A 201 -7.42 17.34 -25.11
CA ALA A 201 -6.50 18.33 -24.57
C ALA A 201 -5.09 17.73 -24.28
N ILE A 202 -4.95 16.41 -24.39
CA ILE A 202 -3.68 15.65 -24.31
C ILE A 202 -3.69 14.66 -25.48
N ASP A 203 -2.65 14.67 -26.28
CA ASP A 203 -2.55 13.85 -27.50
C ASP A 203 -2.10 12.42 -27.20
N GLU A 204 -1.07 12.25 -26.37
CA GLU A 204 -0.52 10.94 -26.06
C GLU A 204 -0.72 10.55 -24.60
N PHE A 205 -1.10 9.29 -24.39
CA PHE A 205 -1.25 8.76 -23.01
C PHE A 205 0.08 8.67 -22.28
N ASP A 206 1.17 8.47 -23.00
CA ASP A 206 2.52 8.43 -22.48
C ASP A 206 2.97 9.79 -21.91
N ASP A 207 2.36 10.91 -22.32
CA ASP A 207 2.61 12.24 -21.73
C ASP A 207 2.20 12.28 -20.26
N ILE A 208 1.22 11.46 -19.86
CA ILE A 208 0.85 11.30 -18.44
C ILE A 208 2.02 10.75 -17.62
N ALA A 209 2.85 9.90 -18.19
CA ALA A 209 4.03 9.36 -17.52
C ALA A 209 5.08 10.46 -17.24
N GLN A 210 5.15 11.50 -18.09
CA GLN A 210 6.09 12.62 -17.92
C GLN A 210 5.65 13.57 -16.80
N VAL A 211 4.36 13.61 -16.46
CA VAL A 211 3.82 14.44 -15.37
C VAL A 211 4.00 13.80 -14.00
N TRP A 212 4.34 12.50 -13.95
CA TRP A 212 4.68 11.84 -12.70
C TRP A 212 6.09 12.27 -12.26
N SER A 213 6.20 12.88 -11.11
CA SER A 213 7.48 13.35 -10.55
C SER A 213 7.78 12.64 -9.25
N LEU A 214 8.99 12.10 -9.15
CA LEU A 214 9.50 11.43 -7.96
C LEU A 214 9.73 12.47 -6.84
N ASP A 215 9.20 12.19 -5.64
CA ASP A 215 9.59 12.85 -4.41
C ASP A 215 10.74 12.08 -3.75
N ARG A 216 10.50 10.80 -3.48
CA ARG A 216 11.49 9.96 -2.80
C ARG A 216 11.44 8.51 -3.25
N ARG A 217 12.64 7.93 -3.37
CA ARG A 217 12.88 6.52 -3.59
C ARG A 217 13.42 5.91 -2.30
N PHE A 218 12.80 4.82 -1.88
CA PHE A 218 13.21 4.01 -0.74
C PHE A 218 13.79 2.71 -1.25
N GLU A 219 14.96 2.34 -0.75
CA GLU A 219 15.66 1.11 -1.11
C GLU A 219 15.73 0.18 0.09
N PRO A 220 15.61 -1.15 -0.10
CA PRO A 220 15.73 -2.12 0.98
C PRO A 220 17.05 -1.99 1.74
N ARG A 221 16.99 -2.03 3.07
CA ARG A 221 18.16 -1.89 3.96
C ARG A 221 18.21 -2.95 5.04
N MET A 222 17.06 -3.58 5.34
CA MET A 222 16.94 -4.61 6.36
C MET A 222 17.62 -5.89 5.87
N PRO A 223 18.51 -6.51 6.67
CA PRO A 223 19.08 -7.80 6.34
C PRO A 223 18.00 -8.87 6.21
N GLU A 224 18.23 -9.88 5.34
CA GLU A 224 17.28 -10.96 5.10
C GLU A 224 16.87 -11.71 6.40
N GLY A 225 17.79 -11.88 7.34
CA GLY A 225 17.52 -12.56 8.60
C GLY A 225 16.66 -11.78 9.60
N ASP A 226 16.38 -10.50 9.33
CA ASP A 226 15.60 -9.59 10.20
C ASP A 226 14.18 -9.31 9.62
N ARG A 227 13.89 -9.86 8.45
CA ARG A 227 12.61 -9.68 7.73
C ARG A 227 11.50 -10.62 8.17
#